data_2a8a67d36c7758d73ddbbd7baa025e7a
#
_entry.id   2a8a67d36c7758d73ddbbd7baa025e7a
#
_cell.length_a   1.000
_cell.length_b   1.000
_cell.length_c   1.000
_cell.angle_alpha   90.00
_cell.angle_beta   90.00
_cell.angle_gamma   90.00
#
_symmetry.space_group_name_H-M   'P 1'
#
loop_
_entity.id
_entity.type
_entity.pdbx_description
1 polymer ?
#
loop_
_entity_poly.entity_id
_entity_poly.type
_entity_poly.pdbx_seq_one_letter_code
_entity_poly.pdbx_strand_id
1 'polypeptide(L)'
;MALDRRESGEVAERIDLREWRERAQKFETEVSKAVVGQQRVIRLLTIALFARGHVLLEGDVGVGKTTLLRAAARCVGGAYERIEGTIDLMPGDFIYHTYLAEDGRPRVEEGPVLRAGEDLAIFFFNEINRARPQVHSLLLRIMAERSVSAFNREFHFPHLVVFADRNRVEREETFELPAAARDRFLMEIAIGLPSDDATRRALAFDTRYHDGDRLIGQLEQGILKHDLLNDVGRAIQNETKTSDVLERYVLSLWEAVRNPKAAGIDIDGVDTARLVAAGASPRGLSYLVRAARVAAWLDG
;
A
#
# COMPACT_ATOMS: atom_id res chain seq x y z
N MET A 1 30.65 -10.97 -37.49
CA MET A 1 29.21 -11.29 -37.61
C MET A 1 28.50 -10.32 -36.68
N ALA A 2 27.91 -9.28 -37.26
CA ALA A 2 27.38 -8.11 -36.58
C ALA A 2 26.08 -8.44 -35.87
N LEU A 3 25.98 -8.15 -34.56
CA LEU A 3 24.77 -8.22 -33.77
C LEU A 3 23.95 -6.95 -34.06
N ASP A 4 22.83 -7.18 -34.70
CA ASP A 4 21.79 -6.22 -35.05
C ASP A 4 21.21 -5.58 -33.78
N ARG A 5 21.61 -4.34 -33.49
CA ARG A 5 20.99 -3.49 -32.50
C ARG A 5 19.72 -2.95 -33.12
N ARG A 6 18.60 -3.59 -32.86
CA ARG A 6 17.29 -2.99 -33.11
C ARG A 6 17.14 -1.80 -32.17
N GLU A 7 17.30 -0.62 -32.72
CA GLU A 7 16.86 0.65 -32.15
C GLU A 7 15.33 0.63 -32.08
N SER A 8 14.78 0.25 -30.95
CA SER A 8 13.40 0.55 -30.59
C SER A 8 13.35 1.99 -30.08
N GLY A 9 13.27 2.93 -30.98
CA GLY A 9 12.90 4.31 -30.68
C GLY A 9 11.42 4.42 -30.38
N GLU A 10 10.95 3.85 -29.28
CA GLU A 10 9.70 4.29 -28.66
C GLU A 10 9.99 5.67 -28.04
N VAL A 11 9.41 6.69 -28.63
CA VAL A 11 9.30 8.02 -28.04
C VAL A 11 8.52 7.82 -26.74
N ALA A 12 9.23 7.75 -25.62
CA ALA A 12 8.61 7.70 -24.30
C ALA A 12 7.67 8.92 -24.21
N GLU A 13 6.37 8.68 -24.23
CA GLU A 13 5.35 9.70 -24.14
C GLU A 13 5.66 10.52 -22.88
N ARG A 14 5.95 11.81 -23.07
CA ARG A 14 6.38 12.68 -21.97
C ARG A 14 5.25 12.79 -20.97
N ILE A 15 5.45 12.30 -19.76
CA ILE A 15 4.45 12.30 -18.69
C ILE A 15 4.11 13.76 -18.34
N ASP A 16 2.86 14.14 -18.56
CA ASP A 16 2.34 15.44 -18.12
C ASP A 16 1.89 15.35 -16.66
N LEU A 17 2.70 15.85 -15.75
CA LEU A 17 2.40 15.83 -14.31
C LEU A 17 1.19 16.68 -13.93
N ARG A 18 0.72 17.62 -14.76
CA ARG A 18 -0.52 18.38 -14.51
C ARG A 18 -1.73 17.50 -14.78
N GLU A 19 -1.76 16.83 -15.92
CA GLU A 19 -2.82 15.86 -16.27
C GLU A 19 -2.90 14.76 -15.19
N TRP A 20 -1.75 14.25 -14.74
CA TRP A 20 -1.72 13.23 -13.71
C TRP A 20 -2.20 13.71 -12.34
N ARG A 21 -2.02 14.99 -12.02
CA ARG A 21 -2.59 15.60 -10.82
C ARG A 21 -4.12 15.65 -10.91
N GLU A 22 -4.66 16.02 -12.04
CA GLU A 22 -6.12 16.02 -12.28
C GLU A 22 -6.68 14.59 -12.15
N ARG A 23 -5.99 13.59 -12.69
CA ARG A 23 -6.35 12.18 -12.53
C ARG A 23 -6.30 11.75 -11.05
N ALA A 24 -5.31 12.20 -10.28
CA ALA A 24 -5.21 11.92 -8.85
C ALA A 24 -6.38 12.53 -8.06
N GLN A 25 -6.75 13.79 -8.35
CA GLN A 25 -7.91 14.44 -7.75
C GLN A 25 -9.23 13.75 -8.14
N LYS A 26 -9.35 13.34 -9.39
CA LYS A 26 -10.49 12.55 -9.86
C LYS A 26 -10.57 11.20 -9.13
N PHE A 27 -9.44 10.53 -8.94
CA PHE A 27 -9.37 9.29 -8.16
C PHE A 27 -9.85 9.49 -6.73
N GLU A 28 -9.36 10.53 -6.02
CA GLU A 28 -9.80 10.83 -4.65
C GLU A 28 -11.31 11.10 -4.58
N THR A 29 -11.83 11.85 -5.54
CA THR A 29 -13.26 12.16 -5.65
C THR A 29 -14.08 10.89 -5.90
N GLU A 30 -13.62 10.04 -6.79
CA GLU A 30 -14.33 8.82 -7.17
C GLU A 30 -14.38 7.81 -6.01
N VAL A 31 -13.23 7.56 -5.35
CA VAL A 31 -13.17 6.69 -4.17
C VAL A 31 -14.05 7.20 -3.03
N SER A 32 -14.12 8.53 -2.84
CA SER A 32 -14.96 9.16 -1.82
C SER A 32 -16.46 8.90 -1.99
N LYS A 33 -16.93 8.51 -3.18
CA LYS A 33 -18.33 8.13 -3.39
C LYS A 33 -18.71 6.83 -2.68
N ALA A 34 -17.77 5.90 -2.57
CA ALA A 34 -18.00 4.62 -1.90
C ALA A 34 -17.52 4.63 -0.43
N VAL A 35 -16.64 5.56 -0.05
CA VAL A 35 -16.01 5.59 1.28
C VAL A 35 -16.14 6.99 1.88
N VAL A 36 -17.20 7.18 2.65
CA VAL A 36 -17.56 8.50 3.18
C VAL A 36 -16.82 8.80 4.49
N GLY A 37 -16.43 10.07 4.68
CA GLY A 37 -15.80 10.54 5.91
C GLY A 37 -14.32 10.13 6.08
N GLN A 38 -13.68 9.61 5.03
CA GLN A 38 -12.29 9.13 5.07
C GLN A 38 -11.34 9.92 4.14
N GLN A 39 -11.61 11.20 3.92
CA GLN A 39 -10.86 12.03 2.96
C GLN A 39 -9.35 12.02 3.25
N ARG A 40 -8.95 12.11 4.54
CA ARG A 40 -7.54 12.04 4.94
C ARG A 40 -6.91 10.68 4.58
N VAL A 41 -7.64 9.60 4.79
CA VAL A 41 -7.16 8.24 4.49
C VAL A 41 -7.01 8.07 2.97
N ILE A 42 -7.99 8.52 2.19
CA ILE A 42 -7.94 8.51 0.72
C ILE A 42 -6.74 9.32 0.22
N ARG A 43 -6.51 10.52 0.76
CA ARG A 43 -5.33 11.34 0.42
C ARG A 43 -4.01 10.63 0.70
N LEU A 44 -3.85 10.02 1.88
CA LEU A 44 -2.64 9.25 2.24
C LEU A 44 -2.46 8.04 1.34
N LEU A 45 -3.54 7.37 0.96
CA LEU A 45 -3.53 6.25 0.04
C LEU A 45 -3.10 6.70 -1.37
N THR A 46 -3.60 7.85 -1.84
CA THR A 46 -3.15 8.48 -3.09
C THR A 46 -1.66 8.77 -3.06
N ILE A 47 -1.16 9.36 -1.98
CA ILE A 47 0.28 9.60 -1.80
C ILE A 47 1.07 8.29 -1.88
N ALA A 48 0.62 7.23 -1.22
CA ALA A 48 1.30 5.94 -1.23
C ALA A 48 1.33 5.30 -2.63
N LEU A 49 0.24 5.39 -3.38
CA LEU A 49 0.16 4.89 -4.76
C LEU A 49 1.19 5.58 -5.68
N PHE A 50 1.26 6.91 -5.66
CA PHE A 50 2.23 7.65 -6.49
C PHE A 50 3.67 7.59 -5.95
N ALA A 51 3.86 7.43 -4.64
CA ALA A 51 5.16 7.12 -4.06
C ALA A 51 5.60 5.66 -4.26
N ARG A 52 4.74 4.80 -4.87
CA ARG A 52 5.00 3.38 -5.10
C ARG A 52 5.40 2.63 -3.84
N GLY A 53 4.76 2.98 -2.72
CA GLY A 53 5.02 2.40 -1.40
C GLY A 53 3.89 1.49 -0.93
N HIS A 54 4.24 0.47 -0.15
CA HIS A 54 3.30 -0.42 0.51
C HIS A 54 2.71 0.25 1.75
N VAL A 55 1.51 -0.12 2.15
CA VAL A 55 0.77 0.53 3.24
C VAL A 55 0.28 -0.51 4.26
N LEU A 56 0.47 -0.19 5.53
CA LEU A 56 -0.17 -0.90 6.62
C LEU A 56 -1.36 -0.07 7.13
N LEU A 57 -2.56 -0.66 7.07
CA LEU A 57 -3.78 -0.05 7.59
C LEU A 57 -4.02 -0.54 9.02
N GLU A 58 -4.35 0.37 9.92
CA GLU A 58 -4.70 0.03 11.28
C GLU A 58 -6.09 0.58 11.62
N GLY A 59 -6.98 -0.27 12.07
CA GLY A 59 -8.32 0.16 12.46
C GLY A 59 -9.20 -0.99 12.90
N ASP A 60 -10.27 -0.66 13.60
CA ASP A 60 -11.21 -1.62 14.14
C ASP A 60 -11.97 -2.38 13.05
N VAL A 61 -12.68 -3.43 13.44
CA VAL A 61 -13.57 -4.17 12.53
C VAL A 61 -14.71 -3.26 12.08
N GLY A 62 -15.10 -3.38 10.80
CA GLY A 62 -16.26 -2.66 10.26
C GLY A 62 -16.03 -1.20 9.87
N VAL A 63 -14.81 -0.64 9.99
CA VAL A 63 -14.51 0.75 9.59
C VAL A 63 -14.38 0.97 8.08
N GLY A 64 -14.63 -0.05 7.25
CA GLY A 64 -14.66 0.06 5.80
C GLY A 64 -13.31 -0.15 5.10
N LYS A 65 -12.30 -0.76 5.74
CA LYS A 65 -10.97 -1.03 5.14
C LYS A 65 -11.07 -1.77 3.80
N THR A 66 -11.83 -2.86 3.76
CA THR A 66 -12.03 -3.67 2.54
C THR A 66 -12.74 -2.88 1.44
N THR A 67 -13.77 -2.13 1.78
CA THR A 67 -14.50 -1.27 0.83
C THR A 67 -13.58 -0.21 0.23
N LEU A 68 -12.76 0.44 1.07
CA LEU A 68 -11.77 1.43 0.63
C LEU A 68 -10.79 0.83 -0.39
N LEU A 69 -10.21 -0.33 -0.07
CA LEU A 69 -9.21 -0.93 -0.95
C LEU A 69 -9.80 -1.47 -2.25
N ARG A 70 -11.01 -2.01 -2.22
CA ARG A 70 -11.72 -2.44 -3.43
C ARG A 70 -12.10 -1.25 -4.32
N ALA A 71 -12.57 -0.15 -3.72
CA ALA A 71 -12.87 1.08 -4.45
C ALA A 71 -11.59 1.66 -5.08
N ALA A 72 -10.50 1.73 -4.31
CA ALA A 72 -9.20 2.19 -4.81
C ALA A 72 -8.69 1.29 -5.95
N ALA A 73 -8.74 -0.03 -5.80
CA ALA A 73 -8.29 -0.97 -6.81
C ALA A 73 -9.05 -0.81 -8.13
N ARG A 74 -10.37 -0.64 -8.08
CA ARG A 74 -11.16 -0.38 -9.27
C ARG A 74 -10.74 0.90 -9.99
N CYS A 75 -10.49 1.97 -9.24
CA CYS A 75 -10.08 3.25 -9.81
C CYS A 75 -8.62 3.27 -10.27
N VAL A 76 -7.75 2.45 -9.69
CA VAL A 76 -6.35 2.26 -10.13
C VAL A 76 -6.29 1.48 -11.44
N GLY A 77 -7.14 0.48 -11.60
CA GLY A 77 -7.05 -0.50 -12.68
C GLY A 77 -6.03 -1.59 -12.39
N GLY A 78 -5.89 -2.55 -13.30
CA GLY A 78 -5.10 -3.77 -13.09
C GLY A 78 -5.79 -4.77 -12.18
N ALA A 79 -5.12 -5.86 -11.91
CA ALA A 79 -5.68 -6.93 -11.08
C ALA A 79 -5.61 -6.59 -9.59
N TYR A 80 -6.66 -6.96 -8.88
CA TYR A 80 -6.78 -6.91 -7.42
C TYR A 80 -6.94 -8.31 -6.87
N GLU A 81 -6.07 -8.68 -5.97
CA GLU A 81 -6.14 -9.94 -5.25
C GLU A 81 -6.12 -9.72 -3.75
N ARG A 82 -6.77 -10.61 -3.01
CA ARG A 82 -6.89 -10.56 -1.56
C ARG A 82 -6.60 -11.92 -0.95
N ILE A 83 -5.96 -11.90 0.21
CA ILE A 83 -5.85 -13.07 1.10
C ILE A 83 -6.23 -12.68 2.52
N GLU A 84 -6.78 -13.64 3.26
CA GLU A 84 -7.16 -13.50 4.66
C GLU A 84 -6.07 -14.11 5.55
N GLY A 85 -5.60 -13.37 6.55
CA GLY A 85 -4.70 -13.87 7.57
C GLY A 85 -5.42 -14.82 8.52
N THR A 86 -4.93 -16.04 8.60
CA THR A 86 -5.37 -17.04 9.57
C THR A 86 -4.16 -17.79 10.14
N ILE A 87 -4.33 -18.45 11.28
CA ILE A 87 -3.26 -19.28 11.87
C ILE A 87 -2.89 -20.49 11.01
N ASP A 88 -3.81 -20.94 10.16
CA ASP A 88 -3.60 -22.10 9.28
C ASP A 88 -3.05 -21.73 7.92
N LEU A 89 -3.01 -20.43 7.60
CA LEU A 89 -2.47 -19.94 6.34
C LEU A 89 -1.00 -20.34 6.19
N MET A 90 -0.69 -20.99 5.07
CA MET A 90 0.68 -21.42 4.74
C MET A 90 1.28 -20.51 3.65
N PRO A 91 2.62 -20.36 3.62
CA PRO A 91 3.28 -19.59 2.56
C PRO A 91 2.93 -20.07 1.15
N GLY A 92 2.70 -21.37 0.98
CA GLY A 92 2.29 -21.96 -0.31
C GLY A 92 0.97 -21.41 -0.82
N ASP A 93 0.03 -21.07 0.04
CA ASP A 93 -1.33 -20.61 -0.33
C ASP A 93 -1.33 -19.30 -1.10
N PHE A 94 -0.28 -18.49 -0.99
CA PHE A 94 -0.07 -17.31 -1.84
C PHE A 94 0.20 -17.66 -3.29
N ILE A 95 0.83 -18.82 -3.50
CA ILE A 95 1.47 -19.19 -4.76
C ILE A 95 0.63 -20.23 -5.48
N TYR A 96 0.19 -21.29 -4.77
CA TYR A 96 -0.62 -22.36 -5.36
C TYR A 96 -1.42 -23.12 -4.30
N HIS A 97 -2.50 -23.74 -4.75
CA HIS A 97 -3.28 -24.72 -4.00
C HIS A 97 -3.21 -26.07 -4.72
N THR A 98 -3.10 -27.14 -3.93
CA THR A 98 -3.19 -28.50 -4.47
C THR A 98 -4.53 -29.11 -4.02
N TYR A 99 -5.30 -29.60 -4.97
CA TYR A 99 -6.57 -30.27 -4.70
C TYR A 99 -6.69 -31.59 -5.49
N LEU A 100 -7.55 -32.48 -5.02
CA LEU A 100 -7.91 -33.69 -5.76
C LEU A 100 -9.07 -33.36 -6.70
N ALA A 101 -8.84 -33.56 -8.00
CA ALA A 101 -9.91 -33.43 -8.98
C ALA A 101 -10.91 -34.60 -8.88
N GLU A 102 -12.06 -34.50 -9.55
CA GLU A 102 -13.10 -35.55 -9.57
C GLU A 102 -12.56 -36.90 -10.06
N ASP A 103 -11.52 -36.88 -10.90
CA ASP A 103 -10.84 -38.09 -11.39
C ASP A 103 -9.83 -38.69 -10.39
N GLY A 104 -9.77 -38.18 -9.17
CA GLY A 104 -8.87 -38.59 -8.09
C GLY A 104 -7.39 -38.21 -8.29
N ARG A 105 -7.07 -37.42 -9.31
CA ARG A 105 -5.71 -36.96 -9.57
C ARG A 105 -5.43 -35.62 -8.84
N PRO A 106 -4.22 -35.46 -8.27
CA PRO A 106 -3.83 -34.18 -7.72
C PRO A 106 -3.69 -33.14 -8.85
N ARG A 107 -4.28 -31.97 -8.64
CA ARG A 107 -4.12 -30.81 -9.52
C ARG A 107 -3.60 -29.62 -8.71
N VAL A 108 -2.88 -28.76 -9.40
CA VAL A 108 -2.33 -27.52 -8.86
C VAL A 108 -3.07 -26.36 -9.49
N GLU A 109 -3.60 -25.47 -8.67
CA GLU A 109 -4.20 -24.20 -9.07
C GLU A 109 -3.32 -23.06 -8.58
N GLU A 110 -3.16 -22.03 -9.41
CA GLU A 110 -2.39 -20.84 -9.04
C GLU A 110 -3.08 -20.07 -7.90
N GLY A 111 -2.31 -19.73 -6.88
CA GLY A 111 -2.75 -18.90 -5.78
C GLY A 111 -2.92 -17.44 -6.20
N PRO A 112 -3.45 -16.60 -5.27
CA PRO A 112 -3.85 -15.23 -5.59
C PRO A 112 -2.72 -14.36 -6.14
N VAL A 113 -1.46 -14.60 -5.75
CA VAL A 113 -0.33 -13.81 -6.25
C VAL A 113 0.01 -14.17 -7.70
N LEU A 114 -0.01 -15.47 -8.06
CA LEU A 114 0.35 -15.90 -9.42
C LEU A 114 -0.78 -15.73 -10.42
N ARG A 115 -2.02 -15.96 -10.00
CA ARG A 115 -3.21 -15.90 -10.86
C ARG A 115 -3.34 -14.58 -11.62
N ALA A 116 -2.99 -13.47 -10.99
CA ALA A 116 -3.03 -12.15 -11.60
C ALA A 116 -1.79 -11.83 -12.46
N GLY A 117 -0.69 -12.58 -12.30
CA GLY A 117 0.55 -12.39 -13.07
C GLY A 117 1.12 -10.97 -12.96
N GLU A 118 1.68 -10.48 -14.06
CA GLU A 118 2.29 -9.14 -14.14
C GLU A 118 1.29 -8.00 -14.00
N ASP A 119 0.00 -8.25 -14.22
CA ASP A 119 -1.08 -7.27 -14.10
C ASP A 119 -1.49 -7.01 -12.65
N LEU A 120 -0.92 -7.72 -11.67
CA LEU A 120 -1.19 -7.54 -10.25
C LEU A 120 -0.81 -6.14 -9.79
N ALA A 121 -1.80 -5.28 -9.63
CA ALA A 121 -1.63 -3.88 -9.23
C ALA A 121 -1.77 -3.70 -7.72
N ILE A 122 -2.79 -4.32 -7.12
CA ILE A 122 -3.06 -4.24 -5.68
C ILE A 122 -3.23 -5.63 -5.10
N PHE A 123 -2.43 -5.93 -4.10
CA PHE A 123 -2.57 -7.11 -3.26
C PHE A 123 -2.95 -6.70 -1.84
N PHE A 124 -4.09 -7.19 -1.36
CA PHE A 124 -4.57 -6.91 -0.01
C PHE A 124 -4.39 -8.12 0.90
N PHE A 125 -3.58 -7.95 1.92
CA PHE A 125 -3.43 -8.92 2.99
C PHE A 125 -4.25 -8.48 4.20
N ASN A 126 -5.44 -9.06 4.33
CA ASN A 126 -6.36 -8.74 5.43
C ASN A 126 -5.94 -9.47 6.72
N GLU A 127 -5.97 -8.78 7.86
CA GLU A 127 -5.62 -9.30 9.19
C GLU A 127 -4.23 -9.97 9.24
N ILE A 128 -3.20 -9.26 8.75
CA ILE A 128 -1.83 -9.79 8.66
C ILE A 128 -1.29 -10.32 10.00
N ASN A 129 -1.72 -9.72 11.12
CA ASN A 129 -1.32 -10.12 12.46
C ASN A 129 -1.88 -11.48 12.91
N ARG A 130 -2.84 -12.07 12.19
CA ARG A 130 -3.34 -13.43 12.46
C ARG A 130 -2.53 -14.51 11.74
N ALA A 131 -1.74 -14.14 10.76
CA ALA A 131 -0.89 -15.06 10.02
C ALA A 131 0.45 -15.32 10.74
N ARG A 132 0.96 -16.53 10.59
CA ARG A 132 2.25 -16.94 11.20
C ARG A 132 3.44 -16.16 10.61
N PRO A 133 4.57 -16.05 11.36
CA PRO A 133 5.76 -15.32 10.90
C PRO A 133 6.35 -15.82 9.56
N GLN A 134 6.17 -17.10 9.22
CA GLN A 134 6.63 -17.66 7.95
C GLN A 134 5.89 -17.01 6.75
N VAL A 135 4.60 -16.76 6.92
CA VAL A 135 3.75 -16.06 5.93
C VAL A 135 4.19 -14.61 5.77
N HIS A 136 4.44 -13.93 6.90
CA HIS A 136 5.00 -12.57 6.87
C HIS A 136 6.32 -12.51 6.08
N SER A 137 7.21 -13.48 6.29
CA SER A 137 8.52 -13.52 5.61
C SER A 137 8.39 -13.62 4.09
N LEU A 138 7.45 -14.43 3.59
CA LEU A 138 7.17 -14.52 2.16
C LEU A 138 6.60 -13.21 1.61
N LEU A 139 5.59 -12.64 2.28
CA LEU A 139 5.02 -11.36 1.87
C LEU A 139 6.08 -10.25 1.79
N LEU A 140 6.92 -10.15 2.80
CA LEU A 140 8.01 -9.17 2.86
C LEU A 140 9.02 -9.34 1.73
N ARG A 141 9.27 -10.56 1.31
CA ARG A 141 10.10 -10.85 0.16
C ARG A 141 9.43 -10.39 -1.13
N ILE A 142 8.15 -10.72 -1.34
CA ILE A 142 7.36 -10.25 -2.49
C ILE A 142 7.34 -8.71 -2.56
N MET A 143 7.16 -8.03 -1.41
CA MET A 143 7.19 -6.58 -1.33
C MET A 143 8.55 -5.98 -1.74
N ALA A 144 9.64 -6.62 -1.34
CA ALA A 144 11.00 -6.11 -1.59
C ALA A 144 11.47 -6.39 -3.01
N GLU A 145 11.24 -7.61 -3.51
CA GLU A 145 11.77 -8.10 -4.79
C GLU A 145 10.79 -7.90 -5.94
N ARG A 146 9.49 -7.72 -5.62
CA ARG A 146 8.38 -7.71 -6.60
C ARG A 146 8.43 -8.91 -7.54
N SER A 147 8.88 -10.03 -7.00
CA SER A 147 8.94 -11.31 -7.71
C SER A 147 8.76 -12.46 -6.74
N VAL A 148 8.46 -13.62 -7.29
CA VAL A 148 8.45 -14.89 -6.59
C VAL A 148 8.87 -16.01 -7.51
N SER A 149 9.67 -16.94 -6.99
CA SER A 149 10.05 -18.15 -7.71
C SER A 149 9.08 -19.28 -7.38
N ALA A 150 8.42 -19.82 -8.39
CA ALA A 150 7.52 -20.97 -8.29
C ALA A 150 7.64 -21.82 -9.56
N PHE A 151 7.44 -23.14 -9.47
CA PHE A 151 7.43 -24.06 -10.61
C PHE A 151 8.67 -23.95 -11.53
N ASN A 152 9.86 -23.71 -10.95
CA ASN A 152 11.11 -23.45 -11.67
C ASN A 152 11.07 -22.23 -12.60
N ARG A 153 10.23 -21.24 -12.30
CA ARG A 153 10.11 -19.97 -13.01
C ARG A 153 10.11 -18.82 -12.02
N GLU A 154 10.51 -17.65 -12.47
CA GLU A 154 10.37 -16.41 -11.74
C GLU A 154 9.20 -15.62 -12.31
N PHE A 155 8.31 -15.21 -11.42
CA PHE A 155 7.14 -14.38 -11.72
C PHE A 155 7.40 -12.97 -11.19
N HIS A 156 7.18 -11.97 -12.02
CA HIS A 156 7.42 -10.57 -11.69
C HIS A 156 6.11 -9.80 -11.53
N PHE A 157 6.08 -8.87 -10.60
CA PHE A 157 4.91 -8.03 -10.29
C PHE A 157 5.33 -6.55 -10.32
N PRO A 158 5.66 -5.97 -11.49
CA PRO A 158 6.26 -4.64 -11.60
C PRO A 158 5.37 -3.54 -11.05
N HIS A 159 4.05 -3.73 -11.12
CA HIS A 159 3.06 -2.73 -10.74
C HIS A 159 2.53 -2.89 -9.32
N LEU A 160 2.96 -3.92 -8.60
CA LEU A 160 2.44 -4.31 -7.30
C LEU A 160 2.59 -3.23 -6.23
N VAL A 161 1.48 -2.93 -5.57
CA VAL A 161 1.41 -2.27 -4.26
C VAL A 161 0.68 -3.18 -3.28
N VAL A 162 1.32 -3.48 -2.16
CA VAL A 162 0.74 -4.28 -1.09
C VAL A 162 0.08 -3.37 -0.07
N PHE A 163 -1.17 -3.66 0.23
CA PHE A 163 -1.88 -3.17 1.39
C PHE A 163 -2.04 -4.32 2.38
N ALA A 164 -1.67 -4.10 3.62
CA ALA A 164 -1.95 -5.03 4.69
C ALA A 164 -2.76 -4.32 5.75
N ASP A 165 -3.60 -5.03 6.49
CA ASP A 165 -4.25 -4.43 7.65
C ASP A 165 -4.06 -5.24 8.92
N ARG A 166 -4.26 -4.56 10.05
CA ARG A 166 -4.33 -5.16 11.37
C ARG A 166 -5.46 -4.53 12.19
N ASN A 167 -6.05 -5.33 13.06
CA ASN A 167 -7.01 -4.86 14.04
C ASN A 167 -6.30 -4.41 15.32
N ARG A 168 -6.76 -3.29 15.93
CA ARG A 168 -6.20 -2.76 17.18
C ARG A 168 -6.57 -3.58 18.41
N VAL A 169 -7.78 -4.12 18.43
CA VAL A 169 -8.42 -4.64 19.65
C VAL A 169 -8.17 -6.13 19.87
N GLU A 170 -7.97 -6.91 18.82
CA GLU A 170 -7.73 -8.34 18.93
C GLU A 170 -6.30 -8.63 19.38
N ARG A 171 -6.14 -9.06 20.63
CA ARG A 171 -4.86 -9.50 21.21
C ARG A 171 -4.74 -11.02 21.28
N GLU A 172 -5.83 -11.72 21.16
CA GLU A 172 -5.87 -13.18 21.18
C GLU A 172 -5.52 -13.75 19.81
N GLU A 173 -4.67 -14.77 19.78
CA GLU A 173 -4.22 -15.47 18.57
C GLU A 173 -3.58 -14.56 17.49
N THR A 174 -2.79 -13.56 17.91
CA THR A 174 -2.13 -12.65 17.00
C THR A 174 -0.60 -12.72 17.13
N PHE A 175 0.08 -12.49 16.01
CA PHE A 175 1.53 -12.37 15.93
C PHE A 175 1.90 -10.92 15.68
N GLU A 176 2.75 -10.36 16.51
CA GLU A 176 3.27 -9.01 16.26
C GLU A 176 4.12 -8.99 14.98
N LEU A 177 3.91 -7.95 14.18
CA LEU A 177 4.79 -7.68 13.04
C LEU A 177 6.15 -7.18 13.54
N PRO A 178 7.24 -7.90 13.26
CA PRO A 178 8.57 -7.44 13.62
C PRO A 178 8.87 -6.04 13.07
N ALA A 179 9.69 -5.26 13.78
CA ALA A 179 10.07 -3.91 13.34
C ALA A 179 10.64 -3.90 11.92
N ALA A 180 11.45 -4.91 11.55
CA ALA A 180 11.99 -5.08 10.20
C ALA A 180 10.90 -5.30 9.14
N ALA A 181 9.76 -5.87 9.50
CA ALA A 181 8.61 -6.03 8.63
C ALA A 181 7.88 -4.69 8.44
N ARG A 182 7.62 -3.99 9.54
CA ARG A 182 6.97 -2.66 9.52
C ARG A 182 7.77 -1.64 8.72
N ASP A 183 9.10 -1.70 8.79
CA ASP A 183 10.03 -0.83 8.05
C ASP A 183 9.93 -0.97 6.51
N ARG A 184 9.24 -1.98 6.00
CA ARG A 184 8.99 -2.15 4.56
C ARG A 184 7.73 -1.44 4.05
N PHE A 185 6.87 -1.04 4.96
CA PHE A 185 5.72 -0.21 4.62
C PHE A 185 6.13 1.26 4.56
N LEU A 186 5.68 1.96 3.52
CA LEU A 186 5.90 3.40 3.35
C LEU A 186 5.30 4.18 4.52
N MET A 187 4.11 3.80 4.91
CA MET A 187 3.39 4.41 6.02
C MET A 187 2.40 3.46 6.66
N GLU A 188 2.06 3.76 7.89
CA GLU A 188 0.97 3.16 8.63
C GLU A 188 -0.18 4.17 8.71
N ILE A 189 -1.36 3.78 8.26
CA ILE A 189 -2.54 4.66 8.18
C ILE A 189 -3.60 4.16 9.16
N ALA A 190 -3.90 4.99 10.15
CA ALA A 190 -4.99 4.72 11.07
C ALA A 190 -6.33 5.09 10.42
N ILE A 191 -7.27 4.13 10.40
CA ILE A 191 -8.64 4.29 9.95
C ILE A 191 -9.56 4.17 11.16
N GLY A 192 -10.34 5.22 11.40
CA GLY A 192 -11.33 5.25 12.48
C GLY A 192 -12.74 5.44 11.94
N LEU A 193 -13.70 5.44 12.85
CA LEU A 193 -15.07 5.83 12.53
C LEU A 193 -15.12 7.33 12.18
N PRO A 194 -15.99 7.76 11.28
CA PRO A 194 -16.22 9.16 11.00
C PRO A 194 -16.55 9.92 12.28
N SER A 195 -15.94 11.08 12.48
CA SER A 195 -16.14 11.88 13.69
C SER A 195 -17.43 12.72 13.67
N ASP A 196 -17.90 13.06 12.48
CA ASP A 196 -19.07 13.93 12.32
C ASP A 196 -20.40 13.14 12.28
N ASP A 197 -21.42 13.71 12.91
CA ASP A 197 -22.72 13.07 13.04
C ASP A 197 -23.50 12.97 11.70
N ALA A 198 -23.25 13.88 10.76
CA ALA A 198 -23.90 13.85 9.46
C ALA A 198 -23.46 12.62 8.66
N THR A 199 -22.15 12.35 8.63
CA THR A 199 -21.59 11.14 7.98
C THR A 199 -22.07 9.87 8.68
N ARG A 200 -22.07 9.80 10.01
CA ARG A 200 -22.59 8.64 10.76
C ARG A 200 -24.05 8.38 10.45
N ARG A 201 -24.86 9.45 10.41
CA ARG A 201 -26.28 9.35 10.04
C ARG A 201 -26.46 8.87 8.60
N ALA A 202 -25.66 9.39 7.66
CA ALA A 202 -25.70 8.93 6.27
C ALA A 202 -25.36 7.45 6.15
N LEU A 203 -24.29 6.98 6.80
CA LEU A 203 -23.90 5.56 6.78
C LEU A 203 -24.97 4.64 7.40
N ALA A 204 -25.70 5.11 8.42
CA ALA A 204 -26.71 4.31 9.11
C ALA A 204 -28.06 4.27 8.38
N PHE A 205 -28.46 5.35 7.73
CA PHE A 205 -29.85 5.51 7.25
C PHE A 205 -29.98 5.72 5.74
N ASP A 206 -28.91 6.05 5.03
CA ASP A 206 -28.95 6.18 3.57
C ASP A 206 -28.71 4.80 2.94
N THR A 207 -29.75 4.28 2.30
CA THR A 207 -29.75 2.95 1.67
C THR A 207 -28.67 2.78 0.59
N ARG A 208 -28.12 3.88 0.05
CA ARG A 208 -27.01 3.82 -0.91
C ARG A 208 -25.77 3.14 -0.33
N TYR A 209 -25.53 3.28 0.99
CA TYR A 209 -24.35 2.70 1.67
C TYR A 209 -24.56 1.28 2.18
N HIS A 210 -25.77 0.72 2.07
CA HIS A 210 -26.07 -0.63 2.52
C HIS A 210 -25.55 -1.71 1.56
N ASP A 211 -25.29 -1.36 0.30
CA ASP A 211 -24.79 -2.26 -0.74
C ASP A 211 -23.42 -1.74 -1.26
N GLY A 212 -22.37 -2.14 -0.57
CA GLY A 212 -20.99 -1.73 -0.94
C GLY A 212 -20.56 -2.26 -2.31
N ASP A 213 -21.02 -3.42 -2.72
CA ASP A 213 -20.67 -4.01 -4.02
C ASP A 213 -21.29 -3.20 -5.16
N ARG A 214 -22.52 -2.79 -5.01
CA ARG A 214 -23.18 -1.90 -5.96
C ARG A 214 -22.47 -0.54 -6.06
N LEU A 215 -22.11 0.06 -4.93
CA LEU A 215 -21.37 1.34 -4.92
C LEU A 215 -20.06 1.20 -5.66
N ILE A 216 -19.26 0.20 -5.33
CA ILE A 216 -17.96 -0.05 -5.99
C ILE A 216 -18.18 -0.30 -7.48
N GLY A 217 -19.20 -1.07 -7.85
CA GLY A 217 -19.54 -1.36 -9.26
C GLY A 217 -19.82 -0.13 -10.11
N GLN A 218 -20.27 0.97 -9.51
CA GLN A 218 -20.58 2.23 -10.18
C GLN A 218 -19.38 3.16 -10.35
N LEU A 219 -18.25 2.90 -9.65
CA LEU A 219 -17.06 3.73 -9.75
C LEU A 219 -16.40 3.59 -11.13
N GLU A 220 -15.81 4.66 -11.61
CA GLU A 220 -15.03 4.66 -12.85
C GLU A 220 -13.79 3.78 -12.70
N GLN A 221 -13.55 2.90 -13.68
CA GLN A 221 -12.44 1.97 -13.66
C GLN A 221 -11.19 2.55 -14.32
N GLY A 222 -10.01 2.30 -13.75
CA GLY A 222 -8.73 2.57 -14.41
C GLY A 222 -8.40 4.06 -14.60
N ILE A 223 -8.84 4.93 -13.68
CA ILE A 223 -8.53 6.37 -13.71
C ILE A 223 -7.01 6.59 -13.71
N LEU A 224 -6.28 5.81 -12.89
CA LEU A 224 -4.85 6.00 -12.68
C LEU A 224 -3.96 5.17 -13.62
N LYS A 225 -4.52 4.25 -14.43
CA LYS A 225 -3.74 3.39 -15.34
C LYS A 225 -2.52 2.78 -14.62
N HIS A 226 -2.73 1.71 -13.88
CA HIS A 226 -1.74 1.10 -12.96
C HIS A 226 -0.36 0.86 -13.56
N ASP A 227 -0.28 0.53 -14.84
CA ASP A 227 0.92 0.27 -15.63
C ASP A 227 1.84 1.50 -15.76
N LEU A 228 1.28 2.71 -15.73
CA LEU A 228 2.02 3.96 -15.85
C LEU A 228 2.47 4.56 -14.49
N LEU A 229 1.93 4.07 -13.37
CA LEU A 229 2.22 4.64 -12.05
C LEU A 229 3.71 4.60 -11.66
N ASN A 230 4.48 3.64 -12.17
CA ASN A 230 5.92 3.59 -11.91
C ASN A 230 6.65 4.78 -12.57
N ASP A 231 6.27 5.11 -13.79
CA ASP A 231 6.88 6.17 -14.58
C ASP A 231 6.47 7.54 -14.05
N VAL A 232 5.18 7.70 -13.73
CA VAL A 232 4.65 8.90 -13.08
C VAL A 232 5.32 9.13 -11.72
N GLY A 233 5.43 8.10 -10.90
CA GLY A 233 6.12 8.20 -9.60
C GLY A 233 7.58 8.64 -9.76
N ARG A 234 8.30 8.12 -10.76
CA ARG A 234 9.69 8.56 -11.08
C ARG A 234 9.72 10.01 -11.54
N ALA A 235 8.82 10.43 -12.41
CA ALA A 235 8.72 11.81 -12.87
C ALA A 235 8.48 12.78 -11.71
N ILE A 236 7.55 12.48 -10.80
CA ILE A 236 7.30 13.28 -9.60
C ILE A 236 8.58 13.41 -8.75
N GLN A 237 9.28 12.30 -8.48
CA GLN A 237 10.50 12.34 -7.67
C GLN A 237 11.63 13.16 -8.31
N ASN A 238 11.70 13.20 -9.63
CA ASN A 238 12.74 13.93 -10.37
C ASN A 238 12.42 15.43 -10.52
N GLU A 239 11.15 15.77 -10.70
CA GLU A 239 10.74 17.15 -10.95
C GLU A 239 10.48 17.95 -9.68
N THR A 240 10.07 17.30 -8.58
CA THR A 240 9.88 17.98 -7.30
C THR A 240 11.22 18.26 -6.62
N LYS A 241 11.63 19.53 -6.64
CA LYS A 241 12.91 19.97 -6.06
C LYS A 241 12.81 20.15 -4.56
N THR A 242 13.93 19.92 -3.87
CA THR A 242 14.13 20.23 -2.46
C THR A 242 15.16 21.33 -2.32
N SER A 243 15.00 22.23 -1.34
CA SER A 243 16.01 23.21 -0.99
C SER A 243 16.98 22.65 0.05
N ASP A 244 18.21 23.15 0.08
CA ASP A 244 19.21 22.77 1.10
C ASP A 244 18.70 22.97 2.54
N VAL A 245 17.85 23.96 2.75
CA VAL A 245 17.23 24.23 4.06
C VAL A 245 16.30 23.10 4.44
N LEU A 246 15.45 22.66 3.51
CA LEU A 246 14.52 21.55 3.74
C LEU A 246 15.28 20.23 3.95
N GLU A 247 16.35 20.00 3.19
CA GLU A 247 17.18 18.79 3.36
C GLU A 247 17.80 18.73 4.76
N ARG A 248 18.40 19.83 5.23
CA ARG A 248 18.93 19.92 6.60
C ARG A 248 17.85 19.73 7.65
N TYR A 249 16.69 20.32 7.45
CA TYR A 249 15.55 20.16 8.39
C TYR A 249 15.11 18.70 8.49
N VAL A 250 14.94 18.01 7.36
CA VAL A 250 14.54 16.60 7.33
C VAL A 250 15.57 15.70 8.01
N LEU A 251 16.87 15.95 7.77
CA LEU A 251 17.95 15.21 8.43
C LEU A 251 17.96 15.45 9.94
N SER A 252 17.81 16.71 10.39
CA SER A 252 17.73 17.03 11.80
C SER A 252 16.53 16.39 12.50
N LEU A 253 15.38 16.36 11.81
CA LEU A 253 14.18 15.69 12.31
C LEU A 253 14.40 14.17 12.45
N TRP A 254 15.04 13.56 11.46
CA TRP A 254 15.36 12.13 11.49
C TRP A 254 16.34 11.78 12.62
N GLU A 255 17.38 12.58 12.83
CA GLU A 255 18.33 12.40 13.93
C GLU A 255 17.63 12.58 15.28
N ALA A 256 16.77 13.58 15.42
CA ALA A 256 16.02 13.83 16.65
C ALA A 256 15.10 12.65 17.02
N VAL A 257 14.45 12.01 16.04
CA VAL A 257 13.63 10.81 16.28
C VAL A 257 14.50 9.59 16.65
N ARG A 258 15.72 9.49 16.11
CA ARG A 258 16.64 8.38 16.41
C ARG A 258 17.28 8.49 17.78
N ASN A 259 17.67 9.69 18.15
CA ASN A 259 18.36 9.97 19.40
C ASN A 259 17.86 11.30 20.00
N PRO A 260 16.65 11.30 20.59
CA PRO A 260 16.06 12.50 21.15
C PRO A 260 16.97 13.22 22.16
N LYS A 261 17.67 12.46 23.01
CA LYS A 261 18.57 13.01 24.02
C LYS A 261 19.76 13.75 23.40
N ALA A 262 20.36 13.22 22.35
CA ALA A 262 21.46 13.89 21.63
C ALA A 262 20.97 15.13 20.88
N ALA A 263 19.71 15.17 20.47
CA ALA A 263 19.07 16.32 19.87
C ALA A 263 18.58 17.37 20.88
N GLY A 264 18.87 17.19 22.18
CA GLY A 264 18.48 18.11 23.23
C GLY A 264 16.99 18.04 23.62
N ILE A 265 16.30 16.98 23.23
CA ILE A 265 14.90 16.75 23.58
C ILE A 265 14.86 16.07 24.94
N ASP A 266 14.48 16.83 25.96
CA ASP A 266 14.25 16.34 27.32
C ASP A 266 12.77 16.55 27.66
N ILE A 267 12.11 15.51 28.17
CA ILE A 267 10.71 15.53 28.54
C ILE A 267 10.61 15.10 30.00
N ASP A 268 10.11 15.98 30.85
CA ASP A 268 9.97 15.74 32.30
C ASP A 268 9.27 14.41 32.59
N GLY A 269 9.92 13.57 33.38
CA GLY A 269 9.38 12.26 33.77
C GLY A 269 9.44 11.16 32.71
N VAL A 270 10.05 11.44 31.55
CA VAL A 270 10.15 10.48 30.43
C VAL A 270 11.59 10.15 30.10
N ASP A 271 11.99 8.88 30.26
CA ASP A 271 13.27 8.40 29.75
C ASP A 271 13.17 8.11 28.24
N THR A 272 13.48 9.13 27.42
CA THR A 272 13.41 9.05 25.96
C THR A 272 14.36 8.00 25.40
N ALA A 273 15.52 7.74 26.02
CA ALA A 273 16.47 6.72 25.57
C ALA A 273 15.92 5.29 25.76
N ARG A 274 15.08 5.10 26.76
CA ARG A 274 14.42 3.81 27.03
C ARG A 274 13.18 3.59 26.18
N LEU A 275 12.46 4.67 25.85
CA LEU A 275 11.24 4.58 25.02
C LEU A 275 11.54 4.41 23.53
N VAL A 276 12.62 5.04 23.04
CA VAL A 276 13.05 4.93 21.64
C VAL A 276 14.07 3.81 21.51
N ALA A 277 13.61 2.57 21.43
CA ALA A 277 14.48 1.42 21.26
C ALA A 277 15.22 1.43 19.90
N ALA A 278 14.56 1.93 18.84
CA ALA A 278 15.15 2.18 17.52
C ALA A 278 14.37 3.31 16.84
N GLY A 279 15.05 4.34 16.38
CA GLY A 279 14.43 5.40 15.57
C GLY A 279 14.22 4.95 14.12
N ALA A 280 13.69 5.87 13.30
CA ALA A 280 13.44 5.61 11.89
C ALA A 280 14.71 5.14 11.15
N SER A 281 14.57 4.10 10.33
CA SER A 281 15.66 3.57 9.51
C SER A 281 16.03 4.54 8.38
N PRO A 282 17.19 4.37 7.70
CA PRO A 282 17.49 5.11 6.47
C PRO A 282 16.42 4.90 5.37
N ARG A 283 15.76 3.72 5.33
CA ARG A 283 14.63 3.47 4.45
C ARG A 283 13.43 4.34 4.83
N GLY A 284 13.11 4.43 6.12
CA GLY A 284 12.04 5.29 6.63
C GLY A 284 12.27 6.77 6.28
N LEU A 285 13.52 7.25 6.37
CA LEU A 285 13.89 8.59 5.90
C LEU A 285 13.63 8.77 4.40
N SER A 286 14.06 7.82 3.58
CA SER A 286 13.81 7.84 2.13
C SER A 286 12.30 7.82 1.82
N TYR A 287 11.53 7.04 2.56
CA TYR A 287 10.09 6.97 2.41
C TYR A 287 9.40 8.28 2.77
N LEU A 288 9.82 8.93 3.85
CA LEU A 288 9.33 10.25 4.24
C LEU A 288 9.52 11.26 3.11
N VAL A 289 10.73 11.34 2.54
CA VAL A 289 11.03 12.27 1.44
C VAL A 289 10.21 11.95 0.20
N ARG A 290 10.09 10.67 -0.16
CA ARG A 290 9.29 10.24 -1.31
C ARG A 290 7.82 10.62 -1.14
N ALA A 291 7.25 10.38 0.03
CA ALA A 291 5.86 10.74 0.33
C ALA A 291 5.65 12.26 0.33
N ALA A 292 6.59 13.01 0.91
CA ALA A 292 6.54 14.48 0.95
C ALA A 292 6.58 15.12 -0.43
N ARG A 293 7.41 14.60 -1.35
CA ARG A 293 7.46 15.06 -2.75
C ARG A 293 6.13 14.82 -3.47
N VAL A 294 5.51 13.65 -3.27
CA VAL A 294 4.19 13.37 -3.84
C VAL A 294 3.14 14.30 -3.24
N ALA A 295 3.15 14.51 -1.92
CA ALA A 295 2.22 15.43 -1.27
C ALA A 295 2.34 16.85 -1.84
N ALA A 296 3.56 17.37 -1.95
CA ALA A 296 3.84 18.69 -2.54
C ALA A 296 3.35 18.78 -4.00
N TRP A 297 3.62 17.74 -4.81
CA TRP A 297 3.12 17.68 -6.18
C TRP A 297 1.58 17.69 -6.25
N LEU A 298 0.91 16.98 -5.36
CA LEU A 298 -0.55 16.95 -5.31
C LEU A 298 -1.17 18.29 -4.90
N ASP A 299 -0.46 19.09 -4.09
CA ASP A 299 -0.93 20.40 -3.61
C ASP A 299 -0.66 21.54 -4.62
N GLY A 300 0.20 21.36 -5.59
CA GLY A 300 0.53 22.32 -6.66
C GLY A 300 1.96 22.69 -6.68
#